data_6342ee91fb89634725b3748a7ab9d292
#
_entry.id   6342ee91fb89634725b3748a7ab9d292
#
_cell.length_a   1.000
_cell.length_b   1.000
_cell.length_c   1.000
_cell.angle_alpha   90.00
_cell.angle_beta   90.00
_cell.angle_gamma   90.00
#
_symmetry.space_group_name_H-M   'P 1'
#
loop_
_entity.id
_entity.type
_entity.pdbx_description
1 polymer ?
#
loop_
_entity_poly.entity_id
_entity_poly.type
_entity_poly.pdbx_seq_one_letter_code
_entity_poly.pdbx_strand_id
1 'polypeptide(L)'
;MKKIIAQAGFAFAEEESGIHYWDESAYYSFTPEEIEDDIEAPTNEIAALCLELVEKAIAEEAVFAAIGLPLELQDLARDSWKRGDGTLYGRFDLSYDGHGPAKLLEYNADTPTSLFEAAVFQWGWLEDKISAGVLPKATDQFNSIHDSLVEQWKRIARGHVHFASLRDIEDEVTVQYLAHTAQIAGLKPITLPIDEIGDTGVRFVDNAMHPIDTLFKLYPWEWIVQDEFGGSRSMTSTKFLEPAWKAVLSTKAILPVLWEMEPGHPNLLPARFSDDARGPDLGGSFVRKPCRSREGANVTVVENCKIIETTAGTYQGRSVDQALARLPDFQGNRPVIGSWIVGQKSCGIGIREGRGEVTTNLSRFLPHIIYEA
;
A
#
# COMPACT_ATOMS: atom_id res chain seq x y z
N MET A 1 -10.16 6.46 23.14
CA MET A 1 -8.83 6.32 22.53
C MET A 1 -7.80 5.61 23.41
N LYS A 2 -7.28 6.14 24.52
CA LYS A 2 -6.29 5.43 25.38
C LYS A 2 -6.66 3.99 25.76
N LYS A 3 -7.96 3.69 25.91
CA LYS A 3 -8.46 2.32 26.14
C LYS A 3 -8.36 1.43 24.90
N ILE A 4 -8.64 1.95 23.71
CA ILE A 4 -8.56 1.22 22.44
C ILE A 4 -7.08 0.91 22.13
N ILE A 5 -6.20 1.88 22.29
CA ILE A 5 -4.74 1.75 22.19
C ILE A 5 -4.23 0.63 23.11
N ALA A 6 -4.62 0.67 24.40
CA ALA A 6 -4.20 -0.33 25.38
C ALA A 6 -4.79 -1.73 25.13
N GLN A 7 -6.02 -1.82 24.61
CA GLN A 7 -6.69 -3.09 24.28
C GLN A 7 -6.16 -3.73 22.99
N ALA A 8 -5.71 -2.91 22.04
CA ALA A 8 -5.21 -3.34 20.75
C ALA A 8 -3.68 -3.58 20.73
N GLY A 9 -2.97 -3.30 21.84
CA GLY A 9 -1.52 -3.46 21.92
C GLY A 9 -0.71 -2.44 21.10
N PHE A 10 -1.33 -1.30 20.74
CA PHE A 10 -0.73 -0.27 19.90
C PHE A 10 0.30 0.56 20.69
N ALA A 11 1.55 0.14 20.64
CA ALA A 11 2.63 0.71 21.44
C ALA A 11 3.27 1.97 20.84
N PHE A 12 3.06 2.25 19.55
CA PHE A 12 3.72 3.36 18.83
C PHE A 12 2.81 4.55 18.48
N ALA A 13 1.71 4.74 19.21
CA ALA A 13 0.89 5.94 19.07
C ALA A 13 1.64 7.24 19.42
N GLU A 14 2.73 7.13 20.15
CA GLU A 14 3.66 8.23 20.49
C GLU A 14 5.07 7.81 20.06
N GLU A 15 5.68 8.52 19.12
CA GLU A 15 7.10 8.33 18.80
C GLU A 15 8.00 8.88 19.91
N GLU A 16 9.23 8.32 20.04
CA GLU A 16 10.26 8.82 20.98
C GLU A 16 10.60 10.30 20.74
N SER A 17 10.32 10.84 19.54
CA SER A 17 10.48 12.25 19.18
C SER A 17 9.44 13.20 19.80
N GLY A 18 8.38 12.67 20.47
CA GLY A 18 7.26 13.45 20.97
C GLY A 18 6.27 13.89 19.89
N ILE A 19 6.40 13.38 18.66
CA ILE A 19 5.41 13.55 17.59
C ILE A 19 4.32 12.52 17.81
N HIS A 20 3.07 12.96 17.91
CA HIS A 20 1.94 12.05 17.96
C HIS A 20 1.68 11.51 16.55
N TYR A 21 1.99 10.24 16.32
CA TYR A 21 1.71 9.57 15.05
C TYR A 21 0.20 9.56 14.76
N TRP A 22 -0.64 9.22 15.73
CA TRP A 22 -2.08 9.36 15.66
C TRP A 22 -2.51 10.71 16.19
N ASP A 23 -3.11 11.54 15.34
CA ASP A 23 -3.56 12.88 15.71
C ASP A 23 -5.09 13.01 15.52
N GLU A 24 -5.80 13.31 16.61
CA GLU A 24 -7.24 13.55 16.63
C GLU A 24 -7.60 15.02 16.88
N SER A 25 -6.62 15.93 16.80
CA SER A 25 -6.84 17.37 16.95
C SER A 25 -7.60 17.99 15.77
N ALA A 26 -7.57 17.30 14.62
CA ALA A 26 -8.29 17.67 13.40
C ALA A 26 -8.79 16.40 12.69
N TYR A 27 -9.64 16.58 11.71
CA TYR A 27 -10.10 15.53 10.78
C TYR A 27 -10.38 16.14 9.41
N TYR A 28 -10.36 15.31 8.39
CA TYR A 28 -10.76 15.68 7.04
C TYR A 28 -12.23 15.33 6.82
N SER A 29 -12.98 16.23 6.17
CA SER A 29 -14.39 16.02 5.84
C SER A 29 -14.57 15.92 4.35
N PHE A 30 -15.32 14.94 3.91
CA PHE A 30 -15.69 14.70 2.52
C PHE A 30 -17.21 14.66 2.37
N THR A 31 -17.69 15.02 1.19
CA THR A 31 -19.07 14.69 0.80
C THR A 31 -19.14 13.25 0.28
N PRO A 32 -20.34 12.64 0.24
CA PRO A 32 -20.53 11.34 -0.40
C PRO A 32 -20.04 11.33 -1.86
N GLU A 33 -20.32 12.37 -2.63
CA GLU A 33 -19.93 12.51 -4.03
C GLU A 33 -18.40 12.55 -4.19
N GLU A 34 -17.67 13.30 -3.35
CA GLU A 34 -16.20 13.31 -3.38
C GLU A 34 -15.62 11.91 -3.12
N ILE A 35 -16.24 11.15 -2.23
CA ILE A 35 -15.81 9.76 -1.97
C ILE A 35 -16.12 8.87 -3.17
N GLU A 36 -17.37 8.90 -3.67
CA GLU A 36 -17.81 7.98 -4.73
C GLU A 36 -17.17 8.30 -6.07
N ASP A 37 -17.19 9.57 -6.48
CA ASP A 37 -16.77 9.98 -7.83
C ASP A 37 -15.29 10.30 -7.94
N ASP A 38 -14.68 10.91 -6.91
CA ASP A 38 -13.30 11.40 -6.99
C ASP A 38 -12.28 10.45 -6.37
N ILE A 39 -12.70 9.50 -5.51
CA ILE A 39 -11.79 8.58 -4.80
C ILE A 39 -12.11 7.12 -5.11
N GLU A 40 -13.33 6.63 -4.84
CA GLU A 40 -13.67 5.22 -4.97
C GLU A 40 -13.67 4.76 -6.43
N ALA A 41 -14.39 5.44 -7.31
CA ALA A 41 -14.45 5.09 -8.72
C ALA A 41 -13.05 5.16 -9.38
N PRO A 42 -12.25 6.23 -9.23
CA PRO A 42 -10.89 6.29 -9.74
C PRO A 42 -9.98 5.20 -9.18
N THR A 43 -10.10 4.86 -7.90
CA THR A 43 -9.32 3.77 -7.29
C THR A 43 -9.62 2.44 -7.98
N ASN A 44 -10.88 2.15 -8.26
CA ASN A 44 -11.30 0.94 -8.97
C ASN A 44 -10.80 0.93 -10.42
N GLU A 45 -10.84 2.07 -11.13
CA GLU A 45 -10.32 2.21 -12.50
C GLU A 45 -8.81 1.98 -12.55
N ILE A 46 -8.04 2.63 -11.66
CA ILE A 46 -6.59 2.45 -11.57
C ILE A 46 -6.25 0.99 -11.22
N ALA A 47 -7.03 0.35 -10.32
CA ALA A 47 -6.82 -1.06 -9.99
C ALA A 47 -7.02 -1.96 -11.19
N ALA A 48 -8.03 -1.73 -12.03
CA ALA A 48 -8.25 -2.47 -13.28
C ALA A 48 -7.08 -2.27 -14.25
N LEU A 49 -6.63 -1.02 -14.45
CA LEU A 49 -5.49 -0.70 -15.31
C LEU A 49 -4.19 -1.36 -14.81
N CYS A 50 -3.99 -1.46 -13.49
CA CYS A 50 -2.86 -2.19 -12.92
C CYS A 50 -2.89 -3.69 -13.27
N LEU A 51 -4.08 -4.31 -13.33
CA LEU A 51 -4.18 -5.72 -13.77
C LEU A 51 -3.88 -5.89 -15.25
N GLU A 52 -4.33 -4.96 -16.09
CA GLU A 52 -3.97 -4.96 -17.52
C GLU A 52 -2.45 -4.81 -17.70
N LEU A 53 -1.79 -3.99 -16.85
CA LEU A 53 -0.32 -3.90 -16.84
C LEU A 53 0.31 -5.25 -16.46
N VAL A 54 -0.21 -5.95 -15.45
CA VAL A 54 0.28 -7.30 -15.09
C VAL A 54 0.11 -8.26 -16.27
N GLU A 55 -1.06 -8.29 -16.89
CA GLU A 55 -1.31 -9.16 -18.05
C GLU A 55 -0.33 -8.87 -19.20
N LYS A 56 -0.10 -7.59 -19.49
CA LYS A 56 0.87 -7.15 -20.48
C LYS A 56 2.29 -7.57 -20.10
N ALA A 57 2.69 -7.42 -18.84
CA ALA A 57 4.01 -7.83 -18.36
C ALA A 57 4.23 -9.36 -18.47
N ILE A 58 3.19 -10.15 -18.18
CA ILE A 58 3.23 -11.62 -18.34
C ILE A 58 3.40 -12.01 -19.82
N ALA A 59 2.76 -11.28 -20.73
CA ALA A 59 2.80 -11.55 -22.18
C ALA A 59 4.07 -11.02 -22.85
N GLU A 60 4.63 -9.91 -22.38
CA GLU A 60 5.70 -9.17 -23.04
C GLU A 60 6.92 -9.04 -22.12
N GLU A 61 8.00 -9.74 -22.41
CA GLU A 61 9.25 -9.70 -21.63
C GLU A 61 9.87 -8.29 -21.56
N ALA A 62 9.62 -7.46 -22.57
CA ALA A 62 10.06 -6.06 -22.59
C ALA A 62 9.46 -5.23 -21.45
N VAL A 63 8.25 -5.55 -20.99
CA VAL A 63 7.62 -4.86 -19.87
C VAL A 63 8.30 -5.25 -18.55
N PHE A 64 8.62 -6.52 -18.34
CA PHE A 64 9.42 -6.93 -17.17
C PHE A 64 10.78 -6.23 -17.13
N ALA A 65 11.44 -6.13 -18.29
CA ALA A 65 12.70 -5.40 -18.39
C ALA A 65 12.53 -3.90 -18.09
N ALA A 66 11.46 -3.28 -18.59
CA ALA A 66 11.16 -1.87 -18.34
C ALA A 66 10.96 -1.56 -16.85
N ILE A 67 10.18 -2.39 -16.14
CA ILE A 67 9.95 -2.23 -14.70
C ILE A 67 11.11 -2.74 -13.83
N GLY A 68 12.11 -3.39 -14.43
CA GLY A 68 13.27 -3.92 -13.74
C GLY A 68 12.95 -5.07 -12.79
N LEU A 69 11.99 -5.95 -13.15
CA LEU A 69 11.67 -7.13 -12.34
C LEU A 69 12.81 -8.14 -12.40
N PRO A 70 13.39 -8.58 -11.24
CA PRO A 70 14.43 -9.62 -11.21
C PRO A 70 13.99 -10.88 -11.94
N LEU A 71 14.93 -11.55 -12.62
CA LEU A 71 14.63 -12.76 -13.42
C LEU A 71 13.97 -13.84 -12.57
N GLU A 72 14.42 -14.02 -11.33
CA GLU A 72 13.90 -14.98 -10.36
C GLU A 72 12.42 -14.74 -10.05
N LEU A 73 12.00 -13.46 -10.04
CA LEU A 73 10.60 -13.08 -9.82
C LEU A 73 9.74 -13.21 -11.08
N GLN A 74 10.31 -13.13 -12.27
CA GLN A 74 9.52 -13.19 -13.52
C GLN A 74 8.80 -14.52 -13.67
N ASP A 75 9.47 -15.63 -13.41
CA ASP A 75 8.87 -16.96 -13.49
C ASP A 75 7.86 -17.19 -12.37
N LEU A 76 8.18 -16.78 -11.14
CA LEU A 76 7.24 -16.82 -10.02
C LEU A 76 5.97 -16.00 -10.29
N ALA A 77 6.13 -14.80 -10.87
CA ALA A 77 5.00 -13.95 -11.25
C ALA A 77 4.13 -14.58 -12.34
N ARG A 78 4.76 -15.14 -13.40
CA ARG A 78 4.04 -15.86 -14.47
C ARG A 78 3.26 -17.05 -13.93
N ASP A 79 3.88 -17.86 -13.09
CA ASP A 79 3.25 -19.05 -12.54
C ASP A 79 2.12 -18.70 -11.57
N SER A 80 2.33 -17.69 -10.70
CA SER A 80 1.32 -17.17 -9.80
C SER A 80 0.11 -16.60 -10.55
N TRP A 81 0.35 -15.83 -11.63
CA TRP A 81 -0.72 -15.30 -12.48
C TRP A 81 -1.51 -16.41 -13.18
N LYS A 82 -0.81 -17.39 -13.79
CA LYS A 82 -1.44 -18.53 -14.47
C LYS A 82 -2.28 -19.40 -13.53
N ARG A 83 -1.86 -19.54 -12.26
CA ARG A 83 -2.65 -20.26 -11.25
C ARG A 83 -3.90 -19.48 -10.82
N GLY A 84 -3.98 -18.18 -11.13
CA GLY A 84 -5.05 -17.31 -10.64
C GLY A 84 -4.93 -17.06 -9.12
N ASP A 85 -3.69 -16.96 -8.60
CA ASP A 85 -3.49 -16.70 -7.18
C ASP A 85 -4.13 -15.36 -6.81
N GLY A 86 -5.07 -15.42 -5.86
CA GLY A 86 -5.83 -14.24 -5.42
C GLY A 86 -4.99 -13.30 -4.56
N THR A 87 -5.26 -12.01 -4.66
CA THR A 87 -4.68 -10.93 -3.84
C THR A 87 -5.56 -10.66 -2.63
N LEU A 88 -4.96 -10.23 -1.52
CA LEU A 88 -5.67 -9.80 -0.34
C LEU A 88 -5.97 -8.31 -0.41
N TYR A 89 -4.94 -7.44 -0.44
CA TYR A 89 -5.11 -6.00 -0.28
C TYR A 89 -3.99 -5.18 -0.93
N GLY A 90 -4.18 -3.87 -0.99
CA GLY A 90 -3.17 -2.91 -1.43
C GLY A 90 -3.62 -1.49 -1.11
N ARG A 91 -2.73 -0.50 -1.26
CA ARG A 91 -3.02 0.91 -1.02
C ARG A 91 -2.46 1.79 -2.13
N PHE A 92 -3.34 2.54 -2.79
CA PHE A 92 -2.94 3.65 -3.64
C PHE A 92 -2.73 4.90 -2.81
N ASP A 93 -1.65 5.61 -3.03
CA ASP A 93 -1.43 6.92 -2.42
C ASP A 93 -1.80 7.99 -3.46
N LEU A 94 -2.76 8.84 -3.09
CA LEU A 94 -3.40 9.82 -3.97
C LEU A 94 -3.18 11.25 -3.46
N SER A 95 -2.98 12.19 -4.37
CA SER A 95 -3.13 13.63 -4.12
C SER A 95 -4.52 14.07 -4.54
N TYR A 96 -5.26 14.72 -3.63
CA TYR A 96 -6.60 15.24 -3.89
C TYR A 96 -6.81 16.52 -3.09
N ASP A 97 -7.32 17.56 -3.74
CA ASP A 97 -7.48 18.91 -3.18
C ASP A 97 -8.95 19.33 -3.02
N GLY A 98 -9.89 18.40 -3.20
CA GLY A 98 -11.33 18.68 -3.19
C GLY A 98 -11.84 19.21 -4.51
N HIS A 99 -11.01 19.28 -5.54
CA HIS A 99 -11.38 19.81 -6.85
C HIS A 99 -10.81 18.96 -7.99
N GLY A 100 -11.67 18.36 -8.77
CA GLY A 100 -11.28 17.53 -9.91
C GLY A 100 -10.68 16.18 -9.49
N PRO A 101 -10.11 15.43 -10.44
CA PRO A 101 -9.76 14.04 -10.22
C PRO A 101 -8.54 13.88 -9.30
N ALA A 102 -8.63 12.99 -8.32
CA ALA A 102 -7.50 12.57 -7.50
C ALA A 102 -6.36 12.02 -8.38
N LYS A 103 -5.11 12.30 -8.03
CA LYS A 103 -3.91 11.94 -8.81
C LYS A 103 -3.13 10.83 -8.13
N LEU A 104 -2.85 9.77 -8.88
CA LEU A 104 -2.02 8.66 -8.42
C LEU A 104 -0.57 9.11 -8.21
N LEU A 105 -0.08 8.97 -6.99
CA LEU A 105 1.31 9.21 -6.62
C LEU A 105 2.13 7.92 -6.63
N GLU A 106 1.59 6.83 -6.06
CA GLU A 106 2.22 5.50 -6.04
C GLU A 106 1.20 4.40 -5.69
N TYR A 107 1.59 3.16 -5.92
CA TYR A 107 0.84 1.98 -5.50
C TYR A 107 1.70 1.10 -4.58
N ASN A 108 1.26 0.95 -3.35
CA ASN A 108 1.81 0.02 -2.37
C ASN A 108 1.09 -1.32 -2.51
N ALA A 109 1.57 -2.15 -3.44
CA ALA A 109 0.88 -3.36 -3.87
C ALA A 109 1.20 -4.59 -3.02
N ASP A 110 2.37 -4.65 -2.40
CA ASP A 110 2.89 -5.86 -1.75
C ASP A 110 2.81 -5.80 -0.21
N THR A 111 3.38 -4.75 0.38
CA THR A 111 3.50 -4.62 1.84
C THR A 111 3.04 -3.24 2.33
N PRO A 112 1.77 -2.81 2.07
CA PRO A 112 1.29 -1.53 2.58
C PRO A 112 1.14 -1.57 4.10
N THR A 113 1.61 -0.52 4.78
CA THR A 113 1.44 -0.28 6.22
C THR A 113 0.31 0.71 6.51
N SER A 114 0.06 1.03 7.79
CA SER A 114 -1.04 1.89 8.26
C SER A 114 -2.44 1.32 8.04
N LEU A 115 -2.55 -0.01 7.92
CA LEU A 115 -3.82 -0.70 7.73
C LEU A 115 -4.69 -0.64 8.99
N PHE A 116 -4.07 -0.83 10.15
CA PHE A 116 -4.79 -0.89 11.43
C PHE A 116 -5.38 0.46 11.79
N GLU A 117 -4.66 1.54 11.54
CA GLU A 117 -5.14 2.91 11.68
C GLU A 117 -6.34 3.18 10.79
N ALA A 118 -6.23 2.80 9.52
CA ALA A 118 -7.31 3.00 8.54
C ALA A 118 -8.54 2.14 8.82
N ALA A 119 -8.37 0.87 9.22
CA ALA A 119 -9.47 -0.05 9.40
C ALA A 119 -10.16 0.06 10.77
N VAL A 120 -9.38 0.34 11.84
CA VAL A 120 -9.86 0.20 13.23
C VAL A 120 -9.81 1.51 14.01
N PHE A 121 -8.65 2.21 13.99
CA PHE A 121 -8.48 3.37 14.84
C PHE A 121 -9.43 4.50 14.51
N GLN A 122 -9.50 4.87 13.23
CA GLN A 122 -10.36 5.97 12.82
C GLN A 122 -11.84 5.65 13.03
N TRP A 123 -12.25 4.39 12.89
CA TRP A 123 -13.63 3.97 13.20
C TRP A 123 -13.94 4.11 14.68
N GLY A 124 -13.07 3.58 15.55
CA GLY A 124 -13.24 3.74 17.00
C GLY A 124 -13.26 5.21 17.45
N TRP A 125 -12.44 6.06 16.79
CA TRP A 125 -12.48 7.50 17.01
C TRP A 125 -13.84 8.11 16.64
N LEU A 126 -14.40 7.73 15.48
CA LEU A 126 -15.71 8.20 15.04
C LEU A 126 -16.81 7.82 16.05
N GLU A 127 -16.85 6.55 16.47
CA GLU A 127 -17.82 6.07 17.45
C GLU A 127 -17.70 6.82 18.80
N ASP A 128 -16.48 7.06 19.28
CA ASP A 128 -16.22 7.84 20.49
C ASP A 128 -16.74 9.28 20.35
N LYS A 129 -16.50 9.95 19.21
CA LYS A 129 -16.94 11.34 18.97
C LYS A 129 -18.47 11.45 18.84
N ILE A 130 -19.10 10.51 18.16
CA ILE A 130 -20.59 10.42 18.07
C ILE A 130 -21.17 10.18 19.47
N SER A 131 -20.62 9.22 20.22
CA SER A 131 -21.10 8.87 21.56
C SER A 131 -20.96 10.02 22.55
N ALA A 132 -19.91 10.83 22.39
CA ALA A 132 -19.67 12.03 23.18
C ALA A 132 -20.52 13.26 22.73
N GLY A 133 -21.30 13.13 21.65
CA GLY A 133 -22.11 14.21 21.08
C GLY A 133 -21.30 15.32 20.41
N VAL A 134 -20.05 15.04 20.05
CA VAL A 134 -19.16 15.98 19.32
C VAL A 134 -19.48 15.98 17.82
N LEU A 135 -19.77 14.81 17.27
CA LEU A 135 -20.22 14.65 15.88
C LEU A 135 -21.67 14.23 15.81
N PRO A 136 -22.39 14.62 14.75
CA PRO A 136 -23.76 14.16 14.50
C PRO A 136 -23.84 12.63 14.38
N LYS A 137 -25.01 12.05 14.72
CA LYS A 137 -25.21 10.59 14.60
C LYS A 137 -25.21 10.07 13.17
N ALA A 138 -25.46 10.93 12.19
CA ALA A 138 -25.47 10.59 10.77
C ALA A 138 -24.07 10.69 10.14
N THR A 139 -23.04 11.09 10.90
CA THR A 139 -21.67 11.13 10.40
C THR A 139 -21.18 9.70 10.16
N ASP A 140 -20.53 9.47 9.03
CA ASP A 140 -19.99 8.19 8.60
C ASP A 140 -18.54 8.29 8.15
N GLN A 141 -17.96 7.19 7.72
CA GLN A 141 -16.62 7.09 7.11
C GLN A 141 -16.64 6.19 5.89
N PHE A 142 -15.79 6.46 4.93
CA PHE A 142 -15.49 5.49 3.89
C PHE A 142 -14.51 4.44 4.46
N ASN A 143 -15.07 3.42 5.11
CA ASN A 143 -14.30 2.42 5.82
C ASN A 143 -15.04 1.07 5.93
N SER A 144 -15.01 0.29 4.89
CA SER A 144 -15.45 -1.11 4.88
C SER A 144 -14.27 -2.10 4.84
N ILE A 145 -13.06 -1.63 5.21
CA ILE A 145 -11.80 -2.40 5.09
C ILE A 145 -11.89 -3.71 5.87
N HIS A 146 -12.35 -3.66 7.13
CA HIS A 146 -12.42 -4.84 7.99
C HIS A 146 -13.30 -5.95 7.39
N ASP A 147 -14.52 -5.61 7.03
CA ASP A 147 -15.48 -6.58 6.49
C ASP A 147 -15.03 -7.12 5.13
N SER A 148 -14.45 -6.23 4.29
CA SER A 148 -13.89 -6.60 3.00
C SER A 148 -12.74 -7.60 3.13
N LEU A 149 -11.85 -7.42 4.12
CA LEU A 149 -10.77 -8.38 4.42
C LEU A 149 -11.34 -9.74 4.85
N VAL A 150 -12.32 -9.76 5.76
CA VAL A 150 -12.95 -11.00 6.21
C VAL A 150 -13.57 -11.76 5.02
N GLU A 151 -14.30 -11.06 4.15
CA GLU A 151 -14.90 -11.68 2.96
C GLU A 151 -13.85 -12.14 1.93
N GLN A 152 -12.77 -11.38 1.76
CA GLN A 152 -11.71 -11.74 0.82
C GLN A 152 -10.93 -12.98 1.30
N TRP A 153 -10.65 -13.10 2.61
CA TRP A 153 -10.05 -14.30 3.16
C TRP A 153 -10.85 -15.57 2.84
N LYS A 154 -12.18 -15.51 2.95
CA LYS A 154 -13.08 -16.64 2.58
C LYS A 154 -12.95 -17.05 1.12
N ARG A 155 -12.53 -16.16 0.22
CA ARG A 155 -12.36 -16.44 -1.20
C ARG A 155 -11.00 -17.04 -1.53
N ILE A 156 -9.93 -16.50 -0.91
CA ILE A 156 -8.55 -16.77 -1.33
C ILE A 156 -7.82 -17.82 -0.50
N ALA A 157 -8.30 -18.20 0.68
CA ALA A 157 -7.59 -19.15 1.54
C ALA A 157 -8.52 -20.21 2.14
N ARG A 158 -7.94 -21.30 2.63
CA ARG A 158 -8.62 -22.38 3.34
C ARG A 158 -7.69 -22.97 4.42
N GLY A 159 -8.27 -23.42 5.52
CA GLY A 159 -7.53 -24.15 6.54
C GLY A 159 -6.51 -23.30 7.30
N HIS A 160 -5.27 -23.77 7.40
CA HIS A 160 -4.19 -23.05 8.06
C HIS A 160 -3.59 -22.00 7.14
N VAL A 161 -3.30 -20.84 7.69
CA VAL A 161 -2.58 -19.74 7.01
C VAL A 161 -1.48 -19.28 7.97
N HIS A 162 -0.25 -19.34 7.50
CA HIS A 162 0.87 -18.79 8.24
C HIS A 162 1.01 -17.31 7.92
N PHE A 163 1.39 -16.52 8.92
CA PHE A 163 1.58 -15.07 8.83
C PHE A 163 2.98 -14.73 9.31
N ALA A 164 3.77 -14.09 8.49
CA ALA A 164 5.15 -13.75 8.82
C ALA A 164 5.51 -12.31 8.51
N SER A 165 6.31 -11.72 9.39
CA SER A 165 6.91 -10.38 9.25
C SER A 165 8.31 -10.34 9.87
N LEU A 166 8.99 -9.22 9.72
CA LEU A 166 10.16 -8.89 10.52
C LEU A 166 9.75 -8.73 11.99
N ARG A 167 10.76 -8.74 12.88
CA ARG A 167 10.59 -8.45 14.32
C ARG A 167 10.57 -6.93 14.53
N ASP A 168 9.55 -6.30 13.96
CA ASP A 168 9.24 -4.89 14.10
C ASP A 168 7.82 -4.74 14.61
N ILE A 169 7.59 -3.82 15.54
CA ILE A 169 6.32 -3.71 16.24
C ILE A 169 5.17 -3.26 15.31
N GLU A 170 5.44 -2.42 14.31
CA GLU A 170 4.44 -1.97 13.33
C GLU A 170 4.03 -3.13 12.43
N ASP A 171 5.00 -3.90 11.95
CA ASP A 171 4.78 -5.10 11.14
C ASP A 171 4.01 -6.16 11.93
N GLU A 172 4.41 -6.42 13.18
CA GLU A 172 3.76 -7.41 14.05
C GLU A 172 2.28 -7.06 14.29
N VAL A 173 1.95 -5.79 14.58
CA VAL A 173 0.56 -5.34 14.75
C VAL A 173 -0.26 -5.51 13.49
N THR A 174 0.31 -5.16 12.33
CA THR A 174 -0.35 -5.36 11.03
C THR A 174 -0.62 -6.84 10.77
N VAL A 175 0.36 -7.70 11.00
CA VAL A 175 0.24 -9.16 10.83
C VAL A 175 -0.79 -9.75 11.80
N GLN A 176 -0.79 -9.35 13.06
CA GLN A 176 -1.76 -9.82 14.05
C GLN A 176 -3.19 -9.39 13.71
N TYR A 177 -3.37 -8.17 13.21
CA TYR A 177 -4.67 -7.69 12.76
C TYR A 177 -5.18 -8.51 11.56
N LEU A 178 -4.34 -8.76 10.56
CA LEU A 178 -4.71 -9.60 9.42
C LEU A 178 -4.98 -11.05 9.81
N ALA A 179 -4.21 -11.61 10.74
CA ALA A 179 -4.47 -12.94 11.31
C ALA A 179 -5.82 -12.99 12.04
N HIS A 180 -6.20 -11.91 12.76
CA HIS A 180 -7.51 -11.80 13.39
C HIS A 180 -8.65 -11.77 12.37
N THR A 181 -8.54 -10.98 11.28
CA THR A 181 -9.55 -10.99 10.21
C THR A 181 -9.67 -12.36 9.53
N ALA A 182 -8.55 -13.06 9.35
CA ALA A 182 -8.53 -14.43 8.83
C ALA A 182 -9.23 -15.41 9.79
N GLN A 183 -9.04 -15.27 11.11
CA GLN A 183 -9.73 -16.07 12.12
C GLN A 183 -11.24 -15.85 12.09
N ILE A 184 -11.70 -14.60 11.96
CA ILE A 184 -13.13 -14.27 11.80
C ILE A 184 -13.70 -14.93 10.53
N ALA A 185 -12.90 -14.99 9.46
CA ALA A 185 -13.27 -15.68 8.22
C ALA A 185 -13.33 -17.21 8.35
N GLY A 186 -12.97 -17.78 9.52
CA GLY A 186 -13.00 -19.22 9.79
C GLY A 186 -11.68 -19.94 9.44
N LEU A 187 -10.60 -19.23 9.17
CA LEU A 187 -9.27 -19.78 8.95
C LEU A 187 -8.56 -20.06 10.28
N LYS A 188 -7.44 -20.76 10.22
CA LYS A 188 -6.60 -21.08 11.37
C LYS A 188 -5.24 -20.36 11.21
N PRO A 189 -5.12 -19.12 11.70
CA PRO A 189 -3.89 -18.37 11.59
C PRO A 189 -2.79 -18.92 12.50
N ILE A 190 -1.54 -18.92 12.01
CA ILE A 190 -0.33 -19.22 12.75
C ILE A 190 0.65 -18.09 12.47
N THR A 191 1.06 -17.34 13.49
CA THR A 191 2.00 -16.23 13.37
C THR A 191 3.39 -16.67 13.77
N LEU A 192 4.40 -16.25 12.99
CA LEU A 192 5.82 -16.48 13.30
C LEU A 192 6.66 -15.35 12.66
N PRO A 193 7.83 -15.06 13.23
CA PRO A 193 8.81 -14.21 12.58
C PRO A 193 9.30 -14.82 11.26
N ILE A 194 9.64 -13.98 10.27
CA ILE A 194 10.08 -14.46 8.94
C ILE A 194 11.38 -15.27 9.01
N ASP A 195 12.27 -14.94 9.94
CA ASP A 195 13.55 -15.61 10.19
C ASP A 195 13.42 -16.97 10.92
N GLU A 196 12.21 -17.35 11.32
CA GLU A 196 11.89 -18.66 11.91
C GLU A 196 11.27 -19.64 10.90
N ILE A 197 11.13 -19.25 9.65
CA ILE A 197 10.68 -20.15 8.58
C ILE A 197 11.85 -21.07 8.22
N GLY A 198 11.64 -22.37 8.35
CA GLY A 198 12.58 -23.40 7.91
C GLY A 198 12.33 -23.82 6.46
N ASP A 199 13.37 -24.29 5.78
CA ASP A 199 13.28 -24.88 4.44
C ASP A 199 13.80 -26.32 4.41
N THR A 200 12.96 -27.23 3.95
CA THR A 200 13.34 -28.65 3.76
C THR A 200 13.92 -28.91 2.36
N GLY A 201 14.02 -27.90 1.51
CA GLY A 201 14.38 -28.02 0.08
C GLY A 201 13.22 -28.44 -0.83
N VAL A 202 12.04 -28.71 -0.25
CA VAL A 202 10.81 -29.09 -0.96
C VAL A 202 9.62 -28.28 -0.48
N ARG A 203 9.59 -27.94 0.81
CA ARG A 203 8.53 -27.14 1.45
C ARG A 203 9.10 -26.25 2.55
N PHE A 204 8.53 -25.09 2.71
CA PHE A 204 8.71 -24.30 3.93
C PHE A 204 7.97 -24.94 5.09
N VAL A 205 8.52 -24.80 6.28
CA VAL A 205 7.98 -25.34 7.53
C VAL A 205 8.06 -24.31 8.65
N ASP A 206 7.15 -24.43 9.62
CA ASP A 206 7.19 -23.66 10.86
C ASP A 206 8.11 -24.29 11.90
N ASN A 207 8.22 -23.68 13.08
CA ASN A 207 9.05 -24.17 14.20
C ASN A 207 8.64 -25.55 14.73
N ALA A 208 7.41 -25.99 14.46
CA ALA A 208 6.92 -27.32 14.82
C ALA A 208 7.06 -28.33 13.66
N MET A 209 7.77 -27.94 12.59
CA MET A 209 7.94 -28.72 11.36
C MET A 209 6.65 -28.98 10.58
N HIS A 210 5.61 -28.17 10.80
CA HIS A 210 4.40 -28.26 9.97
C HIS A 210 4.63 -27.56 8.63
N PRO A 211 4.14 -28.14 7.52
CA PRO A 211 4.25 -27.52 6.20
C PRO A 211 3.50 -26.19 6.12
N ILE A 212 4.12 -25.20 5.48
CA ILE A 212 3.54 -23.91 5.17
C ILE A 212 2.96 -23.94 3.75
N ASP A 213 1.67 -24.29 3.64
CA ASP A 213 0.99 -24.36 2.34
C ASP A 213 0.51 -22.98 1.87
N THR A 214 0.11 -22.10 2.81
CA THR A 214 -0.28 -20.70 2.54
C THR A 214 0.45 -19.78 3.51
N LEU A 215 1.16 -18.81 2.97
CA LEU A 215 1.94 -17.83 3.72
C LEU A 215 1.52 -16.41 3.36
N PHE A 216 0.94 -15.70 4.32
CA PHE A 216 0.91 -14.24 4.27
C PHE A 216 2.27 -13.72 4.76
N LYS A 217 2.91 -12.90 3.94
CA LYS A 217 4.21 -12.31 4.23
C LYS A 217 4.13 -10.78 4.25
N LEU A 218 4.43 -10.15 5.34
CA LEU A 218 4.72 -8.71 5.37
C LEU A 218 6.24 -8.51 5.17
N TYR A 219 6.73 -8.96 4.03
CA TYR A 219 8.14 -8.98 3.65
C TYR A 219 8.25 -8.83 2.13
N PRO A 220 9.00 -7.85 1.61
CA PRO A 220 9.01 -7.52 0.18
C PRO A 220 9.50 -8.65 -0.72
N TRP A 221 8.84 -8.83 -1.86
CA TRP A 221 9.24 -9.83 -2.86
C TRP A 221 10.69 -9.67 -3.32
N GLU A 222 11.18 -8.44 -3.51
CA GLU A 222 12.55 -8.18 -3.90
C GLU A 222 13.59 -8.58 -2.84
N TRP A 223 13.20 -8.69 -1.58
CA TRP A 223 14.05 -9.20 -0.52
C TRP A 223 14.02 -10.72 -0.46
N ILE A 224 12.84 -11.33 -0.59
CA ILE A 224 12.67 -12.79 -0.57
C ILE A 224 13.58 -13.48 -1.57
N VAL A 225 13.65 -12.97 -2.82
CA VAL A 225 14.47 -13.60 -3.86
C VAL A 225 15.98 -13.41 -3.68
N GLN A 226 16.38 -12.47 -2.82
CA GLN A 226 17.77 -12.25 -2.45
C GLN A 226 18.18 -13.00 -1.19
N ASP A 227 17.21 -13.49 -0.43
CA ASP A 227 17.46 -14.26 0.79
C ASP A 227 17.94 -15.69 0.50
N GLU A 228 18.42 -16.35 1.55
CA GLU A 228 18.96 -17.72 1.50
C GLU A 228 18.03 -18.72 0.81
N PHE A 229 16.72 -18.58 1.01
CA PHE A 229 15.72 -19.52 0.47
C PHE A 229 15.06 -19.04 -0.82
N GLY A 230 15.45 -17.88 -1.36
CA GLY A 230 14.84 -17.30 -2.57
C GLY A 230 14.94 -18.17 -3.81
N GLY A 231 15.98 -18.99 -3.91
CA GLY A 231 16.16 -19.99 -4.99
C GLY A 231 15.62 -21.38 -4.68
N SER A 232 14.95 -21.60 -3.54
CA SER A 232 14.46 -22.91 -3.14
C SER A 232 13.24 -23.35 -3.97
N ARG A 233 13.11 -24.67 -4.16
CA ARG A 233 11.88 -25.29 -4.73
C ARG A 233 10.66 -25.05 -3.85
N SER A 234 10.83 -24.78 -2.55
CA SER A 234 9.77 -24.44 -1.61
C SER A 234 8.98 -23.19 -2.02
N MET A 235 9.62 -22.27 -2.77
CA MET A 235 8.95 -21.09 -3.36
C MET A 235 7.79 -21.45 -4.29
N THR A 236 7.86 -22.58 -5.01
CA THR A 236 6.81 -23.01 -5.94
C THR A 236 5.75 -23.88 -5.28
N SER A 237 6.01 -24.43 -4.09
CA SER A 237 5.07 -25.28 -3.36
C SER A 237 4.22 -24.53 -2.34
N THR A 238 4.56 -23.28 -2.05
CA THR A 238 3.85 -22.41 -1.11
C THR A 238 3.00 -21.38 -1.85
N LYS A 239 1.76 -21.20 -1.44
CA LYS A 239 0.92 -20.11 -1.89
C LYS A 239 1.23 -18.86 -1.06
N PHE A 240 1.74 -17.84 -1.72
CA PHE A 240 2.04 -16.57 -1.08
C PHE A 240 0.89 -15.57 -1.17
N LEU A 241 0.75 -14.75 -0.15
CA LEU A 241 -0.06 -13.54 -0.07
C LEU A 241 0.84 -12.40 0.47
N GLU A 242 1.05 -11.33 -0.24
CA GLU A 242 0.53 -11.10 -1.58
C GLU A 242 1.21 -12.03 -2.60
N PRO A 243 0.48 -12.37 -3.68
CA PRO A 243 0.99 -13.30 -4.67
C PRO A 243 2.16 -12.72 -5.48
N ALA A 244 3.03 -13.58 -6.03
CA ALA A 244 4.25 -13.16 -6.72
C ALA A 244 3.98 -12.24 -7.94
N TRP A 245 2.83 -12.38 -8.62
CA TRP A 245 2.49 -11.47 -9.71
C TRP A 245 2.36 -10.01 -9.27
N LYS A 246 2.07 -9.73 -8.00
CA LYS A 246 2.03 -8.35 -7.47
C LYS A 246 3.40 -7.69 -7.35
N ALA A 247 4.49 -8.45 -7.40
CA ALA A 247 5.83 -7.88 -7.52
C ALA A 247 6.00 -7.00 -8.78
N VAL A 248 5.20 -7.26 -9.84
CA VAL A 248 5.11 -6.39 -11.03
C VAL A 248 4.66 -4.98 -10.66
N LEU A 249 3.73 -4.88 -9.70
CA LEU A 249 3.10 -3.62 -9.28
C LEU A 249 3.81 -2.96 -8.09
N SER A 250 4.68 -3.68 -7.39
CA SER A 250 5.38 -3.21 -6.19
C SER A 250 6.65 -2.40 -6.53
N THR A 251 6.54 -1.52 -7.51
CA THR A 251 7.63 -0.64 -7.95
C THR A 251 7.08 0.65 -8.55
N LYS A 252 7.73 1.76 -8.31
CA LYS A 252 7.36 3.04 -8.94
C LYS A 252 7.59 3.06 -10.46
N ALA A 253 8.32 2.07 -10.98
CA ALA A 253 8.52 1.88 -12.42
C ALA A 253 7.20 1.58 -13.19
N ILE A 254 6.11 1.22 -12.49
CA ILE A 254 4.79 1.11 -13.13
C ILE A 254 4.24 2.47 -13.60
N LEU A 255 4.61 3.57 -12.97
CA LEU A 255 4.04 4.90 -13.27
C LEU A 255 4.28 5.33 -14.72
N PRO A 256 5.50 5.25 -15.28
CA PRO A 256 5.73 5.48 -16.71
C PRO A 256 4.97 4.52 -17.61
N VAL A 257 4.88 3.24 -17.22
CA VAL A 257 4.20 2.21 -18.04
C VAL A 257 2.70 2.43 -18.07
N LEU A 258 2.08 2.74 -16.93
CA LEU A 258 0.65 3.11 -16.87
C LEU A 258 0.35 4.36 -17.71
N TRP A 259 1.22 5.38 -17.64
CA TRP A 259 1.06 6.58 -18.47
C TRP A 259 1.21 6.28 -19.97
N GLU A 260 2.10 5.36 -20.35
CA GLU A 260 2.25 4.93 -21.75
C GLU A 260 1.03 4.12 -22.22
N MET A 261 0.42 3.31 -21.33
CA MET A 261 -0.79 2.54 -21.65
C MET A 261 -2.01 3.45 -21.85
N GLU A 262 -2.19 4.44 -20.96
CA GLU A 262 -3.36 5.33 -20.98
C GLU A 262 -2.92 6.81 -20.86
N PRO A 263 -2.35 7.39 -21.92
CA PRO A 263 -1.95 8.79 -21.93
C PRO A 263 -3.15 9.71 -21.77
N GLY A 264 -3.09 10.62 -20.80
CA GLY A 264 -4.17 11.56 -20.53
C GLY A 264 -5.28 11.04 -19.62
N HIS A 265 -5.13 9.85 -19.05
CA HIS A 265 -6.05 9.38 -18.02
C HIS A 265 -6.17 10.40 -16.87
N PRO A 266 -7.39 10.78 -16.44
CA PRO A 266 -7.59 11.90 -15.52
C PRO A 266 -6.89 11.71 -14.17
N ASN A 267 -6.73 10.48 -13.70
CA ASN A 267 -6.13 10.16 -12.40
C ASN A 267 -4.65 9.80 -12.47
N LEU A 268 -4.07 9.66 -13.67
CA LEU A 268 -2.63 9.45 -13.85
C LEU A 268 -1.91 10.80 -14.01
N LEU A 269 -0.65 10.79 -13.63
CA LEU A 269 0.27 11.90 -13.90
C LEU A 269 1.24 11.51 -15.02
N PRO A 270 1.58 12.42 -15.95
CA PRO A 270 2.67 12.19 -16.88
C PRO A 270 3.90 11.69 -16.15
N ALA A 271 4.46 10.58 -16.60
CA ALA A 271 5.64 9.99 -15.97
C ALA A 271 6.57 9.37 -17.02
N ARG A 272 7.86 9.38 -16.74
CA ARG A 272 8.91 8.77 -17.57
C ARG A 272 10.01 8.19 -16.72
N PHE A 273 10.78 7.28 -17.27
CA PHE A 273 12.05 6.92 -16.64
C PHE A 273 13.02 8.09 -16.74
N SER A 274 13.78 8.35 -15.68
CA SER A 274 14.72 9.49 -15.62
C SER A 274 15.85 9.43 -16.66
N ASP A 275 16.14 8.22 -17.17
CA ASP A 275 17.14 7.92 -18.20
C ASP A 275 16.52 7.83 -19.62
N ASP A 276 15.22 8.01 -19.80
CA ASP A 276 14.56 7.98 -21.11
C ASP A 276 14.06 9.37 -21.51
N ALA A 277 14.77 9.99 -22.47
CA ALA A 277 14.41 11.29 -23.01
C ALA A 277 13.18 11.27 -23.95
N ARG A 278 12.66 10.10 -24.33
CA ARG A 278 11.50 9.95 -25.24
C ARG A 278 10.17 10.04 -24.50
N GLY A 279 10.18 10.01 -23.17
CA GLY A 279 8.96 10.14 -22.38
C GLY A 279 8.34 11.55 -22.46
N PRO A 280 7.21 11.79 -21.77
CA PRO A 280 6.49 13.05 -21.79
C PRO A 280 7.36 14.22 -21.30
N ASP A 281 7.12 15.42 -21.87
CA ASP A 281 7.71 16.64 -21.32
C ASP A 281 7.00 17.01 -20.01
N LEU A 282 7.76 17.15 -18.94
CA LEU A 282 7.25 17.45 -17.60
C LEU A 282 7.36 18.95 -17.26
N GLY A 283 7.72 19.80 -18.22
CA GLY A 283 7.74 21.26 -18.08
C GLY A 283 8.68 21.81 -17.00
N GLY A 284 9.68 21.01 -16.58
CA GLY A 284 10.61 21.39 -15.51
C GLY A 284 10.07 21.31 -14.09
N SER A 285 8.87 20.72 -13.90
CA SER A 285 8.26 20.50 -12.58
C SER A 285 7.86 19.03 -12.43
N PHE A 286 8.61 18.30 -11.61
CA PHE A 286 8.44 16.85 -11.44
C PHE A 286 8.94 16.37 -10.08
N VAL A 287 8.53 15.16 -9.72
CA VAL A 287 9.05 14.44 -8.57
C VAL A 287 9.87 13.25 -9.06
N ARG A 288 11.15 13.23 -8.74
CA ARG A 288 12.05 12.10 -9.00
C ARG A 288 12.04 11.13 -7.84
N LYS A 289 11.79 9.86 -8.16
CA LYS A 289 11.67 8.78 -7.17
C LYS A 289 12.49 7.57 -7.64
N PRO A 290 13.36 6.97 -6.81
CA PRO A 290 13.94 5.66 -7.14
C PRO A 290 12.83 4.61 -7.31
N CYS A 291 12.96 3.72 -8.28
CA CYS A 291 11.92 2.75 -8.61
C CYS A 291 11.51 1.88 -7.40
N ARG A 292 12.44 1.58 -6.50
CA ARG A 292 12.24 0.67 -5.36
C ARG A 292 12.44 1.32 -4.00
N SER A 293 12.35 2.65 -3.90
CA SER A 293 12.42 3.34 -2.60
C SER A 293 11.11 3.16 -1.81
N ARG A 294 11.23 3.21 -0.49
CA ARG A 294 10.14 3.11 0.48
C ARG A 294 10.13 4.35 1.37
N GLU A 295 9.01 4.63 2.04
CA GLU A 295 8.88 5.64 3.09
C GLU A 295 9.34 7.05 2.66
N GLY A 296 9.15 7.38 1.40
CA GLY A 296 9.56 8.67 0.85
C GLY A 296 11.08 8.88 0.75
N ALA A 297 11.90 7.83 0.92
CA ALA A 297 13.36 7.95 0.88
C ALA A 297 13.89 8.25 -0.53
N ASN A 298 14.94 9.10 -0.62
CA ASN A 298 15.60 9.54 -1.87
C ASN A 298 14.66 10.21 -2.89
N VAL A 299 13.55 10.81 -2.44
CA VAL A 299 12.65 11.56 -3.31
C VAL A 299 13.20 12.97 -3.50
N THR A 300 13.17 13.49 -4.73
CA THR A 300 13.55 14.87 -5.05
C THR A 300 12.39 15.55 -5.76
N VAL A 301 11.92 16.66 -5.20
CA VAL A 301 10.87 17.50 -5.78
C VAL A 301 11.52 18.68 -6.50
N VAL A 302 11.23 18.76 -7.80
CA VAL A 302 11.71 19.85 -8.68
C VAL A 302 10.53 20.69 -9.11
N GLU A 303 10.63 22.00 -8.99
CA GLU A 303 9.65 22.95 -9.49
C GLU A 303 10.34 24.09 -10.23
N ASN A 304 9.85 24.40 -11.43
CA ASN A 304 10.43 25.42 -12.29
C ASN A 304 11.96 25.25 -12.45
N CYS A 305 12.42 24.01 -12.68
CA CYS A 305 13.81 23.61 -12.79
C CYS A 305 14.66 23.85 -11.52
N LYS A 306 14.04 24.01 -10.35
CA LYS A 306 14.74 24.16 -9.07
C LYS A 306 14.32 23.05 -8.12
N ILE A 307 15.29 22.49 -7.42
CA ILE A 307 15.02 21.56 -6.33
C ILE A 307 14.42 22.34 -5.17
N ILE A 308 13.20 21.97 -4.74
CA ILE A 308 12.51 22.60 -3.61
C ILE A 308 12.48 21.70 -2.37
N GLU A 309 12.63 20.36 -2.56
CA GLU A 309 12.69 19.42 -1.46
C GLU A 309 13.50 18.19 -1.87
N THR A 310 14.24 17.60 -0.94
CA THR A 310 14.94 16.32 -1.11
C THR A 310 14.92 15.57 0.22
N THR A 311 14.52 14.30 0.17
CA THR A 311 14.55 13.43 1.35
C THR A 311 15.82 12.59 1.38
N ALA A 312 16.27 12.28 2.59
CA ALA A 312 17.40 11.38 2.80
C ALA A 312 17.06 9.93 2.40
N GLY A 313 18.09 9.13 2.14
CA GLY A 313 17.94 7.69 1.89
C GLY A 313 19.20 7.09 1.26
N THR A 314 19.21 5.77 1.18
CA THR A 314 20.33 4.98 0.65
C THR A 314 19.98 4.22 -0.63
N TYR A 315 18.75 4.39 -1.13
CA TYR A 315 18.28 3.70 -2.33
C TYR A 315 19.03 4.22 -3.57
N GLN A 316 19.47 3.28 -4.38
CA GLN A 316 20.18 3.52 -5.62
C GLN A 316 19.47 2.85 -6.79
N GLY A 317 19.93 3.11 -8.00
CA GLY A 317 19.44 2.50 -9.21
C GLY A 317 18.56 3.42 -10.04
N ARG A 318 17.74 2.81 -10.91
CA ARG A 318 16.87 3.53 -11.85
C ARG A 318 15.80 4.32 -11.11
N SER A 319 15.47 5.49 -11.62
CA SER A 319 14.45 6.38 -11.07
C SER A 319 13.37 6.69 -12.11
N VAL A 320 12.22 7.13 -11.63
CA VAL A 320 11.15 7.71 -12.42
C VAL A 320 11.02 9.20 -12.13
N ASP A 321 10.71 9.98 -13.16
CA ASP A 321 10.27 11.36 -13.05
C ASP A 321 8.75 11.37 -13.31
N GLN A 322 7.96 11.81 -12.35
CA GLN A 322 6.52 11.96 -12.44
C GLN A 322 6.17 13.46 -12.36
N ALA A 323 5.27 13.94 -13.19
CA ALA A 323 4.82 15.34 -13.15
C ALA A 323 4.42 15.72 -11.71
N LEU A 324 4.80 16.93 -11.30
CA LEU A 324 4.48 17.42 -9.97
C LEU A 324 2.98 17.66 -9.83
N ALA A 325 2.31 16.87 -9.00
CA ALA A 325 1.02 17.21 -8.43
C ALA A 325 1.26 17.82 -7.05
N ARG A 326 0.93 19.08 -6.88
CA ARG A 326 1.03 19.70 -5.57
C ARG A 326 0.05 19.06 -4.62
N LEU A 327 0.54 18.73 -3.42
CA LEU A 327 -0.34 18.34 -2.33
C LEU A 327 -1.15 19.57 -1.88
N PRO A 328 -2.43 19.42 -1.56
CA PRO A 328 -3.22 20.52 -1.01
C PRO A 328 -2.63 21.01 0.30
N ASP A 329 -2.73 22.32 0.56
CA ASP A 329 -2.18 22.96 1.75
C ASP A 329 -3.32 23.38 2.70
N PHE A 330 -3.41 22.70 3.83
CA PHE A 330 -4.33 23.02 4.90
C PHE A 330 -3.54 23.64 6.09
N GLN A 331 -3.29 24.94 6.02
CA GLN A 331 -2.55 25.71 7.03
C GLN A 331 -1.12 25.18 7.26
N GLY A 332 -0.44 24.82 6.17
CA GLY A 332 0.91 24.24 6.18
C GLY A 332 0.97 22.73 6.37
N ASN A 333 -0.18 22.06 6.46
CA ASN A 333 -0.27 20.60 6.48
C ASN A 333 -0.68 20.08 5.10
N ARG A 334 0.00 19.06 4.63
CA ARG A 334 -0.18 18.46 3.30
C ARG A 334 -0.58 17.00 3.41
N PRO A 335 -1.87 16.68 3.17
CA PRO A 335 -2.36 15.32 3.25
C PRO A 335 -2.06 14.52 1.97
N VAL A 336 -1.86 13.22 2.17
CA VAL A 336 -1.91 12.19 1.15
C VAL A 336 -3.00 11.20 1.54
N ILE A 337 -3.88 10.88 0.60
CA ILE A 337 -4.96 9.91 0.81
C ILE A 337 -4.42 8.53 0.43
N GLY A 338 -4.38 7.62 1.39
CA GLY A 338 -4.17 6.20 1.16
C GLY A 338 -5.49 5.53 0.85
N SER A 339 -5.78 5.27 -0.42
CA SER A 339 -6.99 4.57 -0.83
C SER A 339 -6.76 3.06 -0.83
N TRP A 340 -7.47 2.36 0.04
CA TRP A 340 -7.34 0.93 0.25
C TRP A 340 -8.20 0.12 -0.72
N ILE A 341 -7.60 -0.90 -1.29
CA ILE A 341 -8.31 -1.94 -2.04
C ILE A 341 -8.18 -3.29 -1.33
N VAL A 342 -9.26 -4.06 -1.32
CA VAL A 342 -9.28 -5.45 -0.88
C VAL A 342 -9.76 -6.31 -2.04
N GLY A 343 -8.96 -7.30 -2.40
CA GLY A 343 -9.14 -8.00 -3.66
C GLY A 343 -8.95 -7.05 -4.83
N GLN A 344 -10.07 -6.61 -5.42
CA GLN A 344 -10.11 -5.75 -6.61
C GLN A 344 -10.99 -4.51 -6.39
N LYS A 345 -11.39 -4.21 -5.16
CA LYS A 345 -12.34 -3.13 -4.87
C LYS A 345 -11.80 -2.16 -3.85
N SER A 346 -12.02 -0.88 -4.11
CA SER A 346 -11.86 0.17 -3.12
C SER A 346 -12.80 -0.07 -1.93
N CYS A 347 -12.31 0.11 -0.72
CA CYS A 347 -13.05 -0.23 0.49
C CYS A 347 -12.81 0.72 1.66
N GLY A 348 -12.06 1.78 1.46
CA GLY A 348 -11.81 2.76 2.50
C GLY A 348 -10.60 3.63 2.24
N ILE A 349 -10.46 4.68 3.04
CA ILE A 349 -9.30 5.56 2.99
C ILE A 349 -8.65 5.75 4.36
N GLY A 350 -7.36 6.07 4.34
CA GLY A 350 -6.61 6.59 5.48
C GLY A 350 -5.85 7.85 5.06
N ILE A 351 -5.67 8.81 5.96
CA ILE A 351 -5.03 10.08 5.63
C ILE A 351 -3.77 10.25 6.45
N ARG A 352 -2.66 10.43 5.75
CA ARG A 352 -1.39 10.82 6.36
C ARG A 352 -1.04 12.22 5.94
N GLU A 353 -0.62 13.07 6.87
CA GLU A 353 -0.21 14.42 6.55
C GLU A 353 1.17 14.76 7.12
N GLY A 354 1.86 15.60 6.39
CA GLY A 354 3.14 16.19 6.77
C GLY A 354 3.18 17.68 6.43
N ARG A 355 4.36 18.27 6.54
CA ARG A 355 4.57 19.68 6.15
C ARG A 355 5.28 19.83 4.81
N GLY A 356 5.90 18.76 4.32
CA GLY A 356 6.60 18.72 3.02
C GLY A 356 5.70 18.25 1.89
N GLU A 357 6.25 18.25 0.69
CA GLU A 357 5.62 17.65 -0.51
C GLU A 357 5.80 16.13 -0.54
N VAL A 358 6.61 15.57 0.37
CA VAL A 358 6.89 14.14 0.47
C VAL A 358 6.39 13.60 1.80
N THR A 359 5.52 12.59 1.73
CA THR A 359 5.08 11.84 2.92
C THR A 359 6.21 10.92 3.38
N THR A 360 6.52 10.97 4.67
CA THR A 360 7.56 10.16 5.31
C THR A 360 6.97 9.39 6.50
N ASN A 361 7.78 8.59 7.19
CA ASN A 361 7.37 7.92 8.44
C ASN A 361 7.03 8.89 9.58
N LEU A 362 7.48 10.14 9.49
CA LEU A 362 7.13 11.19 10.46
C LEU A 362 5.77 11.85 10.17
N SER A 363 5.10 11.45 9.10
CA SER A 363 3.76 11.94 8.76
C SER A 363 2.74 11.35 9.71
N ARG A 364 1.94 12.23 10.32
CA ARG A 364 0.90 11.84 11.26
C ARG A 364 -0.33 11.29 10.53
N PHE A 365 -1.08 10.41 11.19
CA PHE A 365 -2.34 9.88 10.71
C PHE A 365 -3.51 10.65 11.31
N LEU A 366 -4.43 11.14 10.47
CA LEU A 366 -5.65 11.83 10.86
C LEU A 366 -6.89 11.07 10.43
N PRO A 367 -7.97 11.12 11.22
CA PRO A 367 -9.25 10.54 10.84
C PRO A 367 -9.94 11.38 9.75
N HIS A 368 -10.88 10.75 9.06
CA HIS A 368 -11.80 11.42 8.16
C HIS A 368 -13.25 11.15 8.52
N ILE A 369 -14.14 11.98 7.98
CA ILE A 369 -15.58 11.78 8.07
C ILE A 369 -16.23 12.00 6.70
N ILE A 370 -17.39 11.40 6.50
CA ILE A 370 -18.33 11.76 5.47
C ILE A 370 -19.48 12.52 6.15
N TYR A 371 -19.82 13.67 5.60
CA TYR A 371 -20.88 14.52 6.13
C TYR A 371 -21.71 15.09 4.98
N GLU A 372 -23.00 14.84 4.99
CA GLU A 372 -23.99 15.54 4.17
C GLU A 372 -24.29 16.89 4.83
N ALA A 373 -24.04 18.00 4.09
CA ALA A 373 -24.25 19.36 4.57
C ALA A 373 -25.73 19.74 4.68
#